data_adbb6b53b9d14719e105d582cd957432
#
_entry.id   adbb6b53b9d14719e105d582cd957432
#
_cell.length_a   1.000
_cell.length_b   1.000
_cell.length_c   1.000
_cell.angle_alpha   90.00
_cell.angle_beta   90.00
_cell.angle_gamma   90.00
#
_symmetry.space_group_name_H-M   'P 1'
#
loop_
_entity.id
_entity.type
_entity.pdbx_description
1 polymer ?
#
loop_
_entity_poly.entity_id
_entity_poly.type
_entity_poly.pdbx_seq_one_letter_code
_entity_poly.pdbx_strand_id
1 'polypeptide(L)'
;MISTGLFSSITSLQLRARRSLGLLLSGGLVLILYTYTAQSVYAASELMVSPTRIVFEGRTRTERVTLVNTGDTAGRYRISFVRRQMTETGELAEVKDDVPGMYSDTMIRFSPREVTLPPGQPQVVRLMLRKSGELTNGEYRSHMLFQALPDPTATSIQALSDKNSDKLQVQLIPIVGVTIPVIVRHGKLEASVSLKKLQFQAAADPKRQPRLTLTLSREGNRSVYGDFKVTFIPDKGETVVVARSNGFALYTPNTNRTVTLSLQAPPGVQLKNGELHVTYLQHGQEAAKGLIAEDRLRLP
;
A
#
# COMPACT_ATOMS: atom_id res chain seq x y z
N MET A 1 -94.91 4.19 1.66
CA MET A 1 -94.61 3.93 0.27
C MET A 1 -93.66 5.02 -0.19
N ILE A 2 -92.44 4.74 -0.19
CA ILE A 2 -91.53 4.44 -1.31
C ILE A 2 -91.31 5.75 -2.14
N SER A 3 -90.16 6.34 -1.92
CA SER A 3 -88.88 6.24 -2.66
C SER A 3 -88.80 7.22 -3.86
N THR A 4 -87.76 7.84 -3.91
CA THR A 4 -86.94 8.34 -5.03
C THR A 4 -86.53 9.79 -4.75
N GLY A 5 -85.26 10.16 -4.85
CA GLY A 5 -84.10 9.67 -5.44
C GLY A 5 -82.94 10.63 -5.22
N LEU A 6 -81.86 10.04 -5.00
CA LEU A 6 -80.53 10.66 -4.93
C LEU A 6 -79.84 10.44 -6.26
N PHE A 7 -79.65 11.43 -7.08
CA PHE A 7 -78.71 11.44 -8.19
C PHE A 7 -78.37 12.87 -8.60
N SER A 8 -77.40 13.49 -8.02
CA SER A 8 -76.60 14.57 -8.64
C SER A 8 -75.56 15.12 -7.66
N SER A 9 -74.41 14.49 -7.62
CA SER A 9 -73.23 15.09 -6.97
C SER A 9 -71.95 14.25 -7.18
N ILE A 10 -71.66 13.66 -8.36
CA ILE A 10 -70.47 12.91 -8.59
C ILE A 10 -69.64 13.44 -9.79
N THR A 11 -69.92 14.56 -10.38
CA THR A 11 -69.22 14.98 -11.60
C THR A 11 -68.24 16.14 -11.41
N SER A 12 -68.08 16.73 -10.24
CA SER A 12 -67.12 17.85 -10.02
C SER A 12 -65.81 17.50 -9.31
N LEU A 13 -65.65 16.27 -8.80
CA LEU A 13 -64.44 15.86 -8.06
C LEU A 13 -63.38 15.15 -8.91
N GLN A 14 -63.74 14.70 -10.11
CA GLN A 14 -62.82 13.95 -10.98
C GLN A 14 -61.89 14.81 -11.85
N LEU A 15 -62.18 16.09 -12.05
CA LEU A 15 -61.36 16.98 -12.91
C LEU A 15 -60.20 17.68 -12.18
N ARG A 16 -60.21 17.74 -10.85
CA ARG A 16 -59.11 18.35 -10.08
C ARG A 16 -57.97 17.38 -9.75
N ALA A 17 -58.23 16.07 -9.72
CA ALA A 17 -57.20 15.04 -9.43
C ALA A 17 -56.29 14.75 -10.62
N ARG A 18 -56.66 15.04 -11.87
CA ARG A 18 -55.84 14.78 -13.06
C ARG A 18 -54.77 15.86 -13.35
N ARG A 19 -54.87 17.06 -12.80
CA ARG A 19 -53.91 18.16 -13.02
C ARG A 19 -52.75 18.16 -12.00
N SER A 20 -52.93 17.60 -10.81
CA SER A 20 -51.85 17.49 -9.79
C SER A 20 -50.96 16.28 -9.98
N LEU A 21 -51.42 15.21 -10.65
CA LEU A 21 -50.62 14.01 -10.91
C LEU A 21 -49.64 14.20 -12.07
N GLY A 22 -49.91 15.07 -13.02
CA GLY A 22 -49.03 15.40 -14.15
C GLY A 22 -47.82 16.25 -13.76
N LEU A 23 -47.93 17.09 -12.71
CA LEU A 23 -46.84 17.94 -12.25
C LEU A 23 -45.85 17.21 -11.33
N LEU A 24 -46.25 16.14 -10.64
CA LEU A 24 -45.39 15.31 -9.80
C LEU A 24 -44.55 14.29 -10.60
N LEU A 25 -45.03 13.83 -11.76
CA LEU A 25 -44.33 12.95 -12.66
C LEU A 25 -43.25 13.66 -13.51
N SER A 26 -43.45 14.94 -13.84
CA SER A 26 -42.44 15.73 -14.58
C SER A 26 -41.29 16.21 -13.67
N GLY A 27 -41.52 16.44 -12.37
CA GLY A 27 -40.52 16.82 -11.40
C GLY A 27 -39.59 15.64 -10.99
N GLY A 28 -40.14 14.41 -10.95
CA GLY A 28 -39.40 13.21 -10.64
C GLY A 28 -38.44 12.76 -11.74
N LEU A 29 -38.78 12.98 -13.01
CA LEU A 29 -37.97 12.60 -14.15
C LEU A 29 -36.75 13.52 -14.34
N VAL A 30 -36.83 14.78 -13.95
CA VAL A 30 -35.72 15.74 -14.01
C VAL A 30 -34.71 15.50 -12.87
N LEU A 31 -35.15 15.00 -11.70
CA LEU A 31 -34.25 14.70 -10.58
C LEU A 31 -33.42 13.42 -10.82
N ILE A 32 -33.92 12.47 -11.62
CA ILE A 32 -33.22 11.21 -11.92
C ILE A 32 -32.09 11.41 -12.96
N LEU A 33 -32.16 12.47 -13.78
CA LEU A 33 -31.13 12.75 -14.79
C LEU A 33 -29.89 13.48 -14.24
N TYR A 34 -29.90 13.96 -13.00
CA TYR A 34 -28.78 14.68 -12.40
C TYR A 34 -27.83 13.82 -11.55
N THR A 35 -28.06 12.52 -11.40
CA THR A 35 -27.23 11.63 -10.57
C THR A 35 -26.19 10.82 -11.33
N TYR A 36 -26.01 11.04 -12.64
CA TYR A 36 -25.06 10.28 -13.47
C TYR A 36 -23.85 11.11 -13.93
N THR A 37 -23.21 11.88 -13.04
CA THR A 37 -21.92 12.47 -13.40
C THR A 37 -21.01 12.60 -12.19
N ALA A 38 -20.29 11.58 -11.84
CA ALA A 38 -18.94 11.65 -11.25
C ALA A 38 -18.37 10.25 -11.13
N GLN A 39 -18.06 9.60 -12.22
CA GLN A 39 -17.09 8.52 -12.18
C GLN A 39 -15.71 9.17 -12.29
N SER A 40 -15.13 9.49 -11.15
CA SER A 40 -13.70 9.76 -11.06
C SER A 40 -12.99 8.42 -11.30
N VAL A 41 -12.54 8.20 -12.52
CA VAL A 41 -11.64 7.10 -12.83
C VAL A 41 -10.32 7.41 -12.14
N TYR A 42 -10.15 6.95 -10.91
CA TYR A 42 -8.83 6.77 -10.33
C TYR A 42 -8.20 5.58 -11.05
N ALA A 43 -7.37 5.85 -12.04
CA ALA A 43 -6.42 4.87 -12.55
C ALA A 43 -5.38 4.62 -11.44
N ALA A 44 -5.77 3.87 -10.41
CA ALA A 44 -4.82 3.28 -9.48
C ALA A 44 -3.91 2.35 -10.28
N SER A 45 -2.65 2.23 -9.90
CA SER A 45 -1.75 1.24 -10.50
C SER A 45 -2.34 -0.15 -10.27
N GLU A 46 -2.95 -0.69 -11.29
CA GLU A 46 -3.61 -1.99 -11.27
C GLU A 46 -2.62 -3.13 -11.54
N LEU A 47 -1.37 -2.93 -11.16
CA LEU A 47 -0.31 -3.92 -11.31
C LEU A 47 -0.05 -4.66 -9.98
N MET A 48 -0.37 -5.93 -9.94
CA MET A 48 0.05 -6.84 -8.89
C MET A 48 1.44 -7.41 -9.21
N VAL A 49 2.34 -7.34 -8.24
CA VAL A 49 3.72 -7.84 -8.35
C VAL A 49 3.97 -8.88 -7.26
N SER A 50 4.38 -10.09 -7.62
CA SER A 50 4.66 -11.16 -6.67
C SER A 50 5.93 -11.95 -7.08
N PRO A 51 6.84 -12.22 -6.11
CA PRO A 51 6.86 -11.77 -4.73
C PRO A 51 7.18 -10.27 -4.61
N THR A 52 6.86 -9.66 -3.46
CA THR A 52 7.13 -8.25 -3.16
C THR A 52 8.57 -7.99 -2.68
N ARG A 53 9.41 -9.02 -2.63
CA ARG A 53 10.80 -8.97 -2.20
C ARG A 53 11.58 -10.13 -2.81
N ILE A 54 12.78 -9.87 -3.31
CA ILE A 54 13.69 -10.89 -3.86
C ILE A 54 14.98 -10.90 -3.06
N VAL A 55 15.45 -12.09 -2.70
CA VAL A 55 16.72 -12.27 -1.98
C VAL A 55 17.53 -13.39 -2.64
N PHE A 56 18.67 -13.01 -3.22
CA PHE A 56 19.68 -13.96 -3.68
C PHE A 56 20.64 -14.27 -2.54
N GLU A 57 20.52 -15.47 -1.99
CA GLU A 57 21.35 -15.96 -0.88
C GLU A 57 21.89 -17.36 -1.18
N GLY A 58 23.03 -17.70 -0.64
CA GLY A 58 23.66 -19.00 -0.84
C GLY A 58 23.98 -19.29 -2.30
N ARG A 59 23.42 -20.36 -2.85
CA ARG A 59 23.64 -20.84 -4.23
C ARG A 59 22.60 -20.31 -5.22
N THR A 60 21.62 -19.54 -4.78
CA THR A 60 20.56 -19.00 -5.65
C THR A 60 21.15 -18.06 -6.70
N ARG A 61 20.89 -18.36 -7.98
CA ARG A 61 21.38 -17.56 -9.13
C ARG A 61 20.26 -17.03 -9.98
N THR A 62 19.05 -17.57 -9.85
CA THR A 62 17.91 -17.18 -10.65
C THR A 62 16.69 -17.01 -9.76
N GLU A 63 15.90 -15.98 -10.05
CA GLU A 63 14.62 -15.69 -9.40
C GLU A 63 13.60 -15.25 -10.43
N ARG A 64 12.33 -15.19 -10.03
CA ARG A 64 11.21 -14.82 -10.89
C ARG A 64 10.30 -13.85 -10.16
N VAL A 65 9.78 -12.90 -10.93
CA VAL A 65 8.69 -12.01 -10.49
C VAL A 65 7.54 -12.20 -11.45
N THR A 66 6.36 -12.42 -10.92
CA THR A 66 5.12 -12.49 -11.68
C THR A 66 4.41 -11.15 -11.58
N LEU A 67 4.04 -10.62 -12.73
CA LEU A 67 3.25 -9.41 -12.88
C LEU A 67 1.86 -9.81 -13.34
N VAL A 68 0.82 -9.23 -12.76
CA VAL A 68 -0.57 -9.41 -13.20
C VAL A 68 -1.22 -8.04 -13.25
N ASN A 69 -1.82 -7.72 -14.40
CA ASN A 69 -2.66 -6.55 -14.53
C ASN A 69 -4.04 -6.87 -13.91
N THR A 70 -4.40 -6.20 -12.83
CA THR A 70 -5.67 -6.40 -12.13
C THR A 70 -6.75 -5.42 -12.60
N GLY A 71 -6.44 -4.56 -13.57
CA GLY A 71 -7.38 -3.63 -14.17
C GLY A 71 -8.15 -4.20 -15.35
N ASP A 72 -9.04 -3.38 -15.90
CA ASP A 72 -9.96 -3.76 -16.97
C ASP A 72 -9.40 -3.50 -18.38
N THR A 73 -8.28 -2.77 -18.48
CA THR A 73 -7.64 -2.41 -19.75
C THR A 73 -6.21 -2.91 -19.82
N ALA A 74 -5.68 -3.13 -21.04
CA ALA A 74 -4.29 -3.51 -21.20
C ALA A 74 -3.34 -2.38 -20.75
N GLY A 75 -2.36 -2.73 -19.91
CA GLY A 75 -1.35 -1.79 -19.42
C GLY A 75 0.03 -2.09 -19.99
N ARG A 76 0.79 -1.03 -20.32
CA ARG A 76 2.20 -1.15 -20.70
C ARG A 76 3.08 -0.77 -19.52
N TYR A 77 4.10 -1.58 -19.25
CA TYR A 77 4.99 -1.39 -18.11
C TYR A 77 6.45 -1.48 -18.55
N ARG A 78 7.26 -0.51 -18.10
CA ARG A 78 8.73 -0.54 -18.22
C ARG A 78 9.31 -1.06 -16.91
N ILE A 79 10.30 -1.93 -17.05
CA ILE A 79 11.00 -2.56 -15.93
C ILE A 79 12.43 -2.03 -15.91
N SER A 80 12.83 -1.49 -14.77
CA SER A 80 14.16 -0.91 -14.57
C SER A 80 14.63 -1.12 -13.12
N PHE A 81 15.85 -0.72 -12.84
CA PHE A 81 16.35 -0.62 -11.47
C PHE A 81 16.45 0.85 -11.05
N VAL A 82 16.16 1.10 -9.77
CA VAL A 82 16.41 2.36 -9.09
C VAL A 82 17.12 2.11 -7.78
N ARG A 83 17.99 3.03 -7.36
CA ARG A 83 18.68 2.99 -6.08
C ARG A 83 17.90 3.79 -5.07
N ARG A 84 17.66 3.20 -3.89
CA ARG A 84 16.92 3.86 -2.80
C ARG A 84 17.61 3.60 -1.47
N GLN A 85 17.70 4.64 -0.67
CA GLN A 85 18.16 4.57 0.72
C GLN A 85 16.98 4.74 1.67
N MET A 86 17.04 4.02 2.78
CA MET A 86 16.02 4.11 3.82
C MET A 86 16.34 5.28 4.74
N THR A 87 15.33 6.11 5.04
CA THR A 87 15.41 7.12 6.10
C THR A 87 15.26 6.48 7.48
N GLU A 88 15.51 7.22 8.55
CA GLU A 88 15.27 6.74 9.92
C GLU A 88 13.79 6.48 10.21
N THR A 89 12.87 7.10 9.49
CA THR A 89 11.42 6.82 9.58
C THR A 89 10.99 5.62 8.76
N GLY A 90 11.90 5.06 7.93
CA GLY A 90 11.63 3.90 7.09
C GLY A 90 11.12 4.22 5.70
N GLU A 91 11.06 5.48 5.32
CA GLU A 91 10.79 5.90 3.95
C GLU A 91 11.95 5.54 3.02
N LEU A 92 11.67 5.29 1.76
CA LEU A 92 12.66 4.96 0.75
C LEU A 92 12.86 6.14 -0.19
N ALA A 93 13.88 6.94 0.08
CA ALA A 93 14.30 8.05 -0.79
C ALA A 93 15.13 7.53 -1.97
N GLU A 94 14.85 8.03 -3.17
CA GLU A 94 15.66 7.74 -4.34
C GLU A 94 17.01 8.45 -4.24
N VAL A 95 18.06 7.76 -4.64
CA VAL A 95 19.41 8.31 -4.68
C VAL A 95 19.96 8.28 -6.10
N LYS A 96 20.83 9.23 -6.41
CA LYS A 96 21.49 9.31 -7.71
C LYS A 96 22.44 8.13 -7.91
N ASP A 97 22.71 7.78 -9.15
CA ASP A 97 23.55 6.63 -9.53
C ASP A 97 25.02 6.79 -9.11
N ASP A 98 25.48 8.02 -8.92
CA ASP A 98 26.86 8.35 -8.52
C ASP A 98 27.07 8.28 -7.00
N VAL A 99 26.01 8.10 -6.19
CA VAL A 99 26.14 7.96 -4.74
C VAL A 99 26.78 6.60 -4.40
N PRO A 100 27.90 6.56 -3.70
CA PRO A 100 28.54 5.30 -3.29
C PRO A 100 27.63 4.45 -2.41
N GLY A 101 27.65 3.14 -2.60
CA GLY A 101 26.87 2.22 -1.79
C GLY A 101 26.93 0.78 -2.31
N MET A 102 26.34 -0.12 -1.54
CA MET A 102 26.25 -1.53 -1.91
C MET A 102 24.95 -1.78 -2.68
N TYR A 103 25.01 -1.61 -4.00
CA TYR A 103 23.87 -1.76 -4.89
C TYR A 103 23.94 -3.08 -5.69
N SER A 104 22.76 -3.68 -5.94
CA SER A 104 22.65 -4.97 -6.64
C SER A 104 22.34 -4.86 -8.12
N ASP A 105 21.97 -3.68 -8.63
CA ASP A 105 21.51 -3.46 -10.00
C ASP A 105 22.52 -3.88 -11.07
N THR A 106 23.80 -3.64 -10.84
CA THR A 106 24.88 -4.02 -11.77
C THR A 106 25.11 -5.52 -11.88
N MET A 107 24.70 -6.27 -10.85
CA MET A 107 24.87 -7.73 -10.76
C MET A 107 23.65 -8.51 -11.29
N ILE A 108 22.54 -7.84 -11.56
CA ILE A 108 21.30 -8.51 -11.95
C ILE A 108 21.01 -8.27 -13.44
N ARG A 109 20.90 -9.37 -14.18
CA ARG A 109 20.33 -9.37 -15.53
C ARG A 109 18.88 -9.80 -15.43
N PHE A 110 17.99 -9.13 -16.16
CA PHE A 110 16.57 -9.47 -16.15
C PHE A 110 15.95 -9.30 -17.54
N SER A 111 14.89 -10.03 -17.77
CA SER A 111 14.11 -10.00 -19.01
C SER A 111 12.66 -10.43 -18.73
N PRO A 112 11.66 -9.79 -19.39
CA PRO A 112 11.76 -8.68 -20.34
C PRO A 112 11.99 -7.31 -19.65
N ARG A 113 12.31 -6.27 -20.44
CA ARG A 113 12.47 -4.89 -19.96
C ARG A 113 11.22 -4.04 -20.13
N GLU A 114 10.33 -4.46 -20.99
CA GLU A 114 9.04 -3.83 -21.24
C GLU A 114 8.02 -4.92 -21.55
N VAL A 115 6.80 -4.75 -21.06
CA VAL A 115 5.70 -5.70 -21.24
C VAL A 115 4.39 -4.97 -21.48
N THR A 116 3.55 -5.56 -22.31
CA THR A 116 2.14 -5.19 -22.41
C THR A 116 1.31 -6.30 -21.80
N LEU A 117 0.54 -5.97 -20.77
CA LEU A 117 -0.25 -6.93 -19.99
C LEU A 117 -1.74 -6.71 -20.23
N PRO A 118 -2.41 -7.62 -20.91
CA PRO A 118 -3.86 -7.69 -20.92
C PRO A 118 -4.43 -7.90 -19.50
N PRO A 119 -5.69 -7.53 -19.26
CA PRO A 119 -6.35 -7.79 -17.99
C PRO A 119 -6.24 -9.26 -17.54
N GLY A 120 -5.89 -9.49 -16.28
CA GLY A 120 -5.82 -10.80 -15.65
C GLY A 120 -4.70 -11.73 -16.13
N GLN A 121 -3.93 -11.38 -17.15
CA GLN A 121 -2.88 -12.26 -17.66
C GLN A 121 -1.57 -12.11 -16.89
N PRO A 122 -0.95 -13.22 -16.43
CA PRO A 122 0.33 -13.20 -15.76
C PRO A 122 1.49 -13.11 -16.75
N GLN A 123 2.50 -12.31 -16.39
CA GLN A 123 3.79 -12.25 -17.09
C GLN A 123 4.92 -12.47 -16.12
N VAL A 124 5.85 -13.35 -16.48
CA VAL A 124 7.02 -13.63 -15.66
C VAL A 124 8.22 -12.81 -16.13
N VAL A 125 8.82 -12.09 -15.20
CA VAL A 125 10.14 -11.46 -15.35
C VAL A 125 11.18 -12.36 -14.69
N ARG A 126 12.18 -12.78 -15.44
CA ARG A 126 13.27 -13.62 -14.93
C ARG A 126 14.47 -12.77 -14.56
N LEU A 127 15.02 -13.02 -13.38
CA LEU A 127 16.24 -12.38 -12.88
C LEU A 127 17.35 -13.39 -12.80
N MET A 128 18.55 -12.98 -13.20
CA MET A 128 19.76 -13.80 -13.14
C MET A 128 20.86 -13.00 -12.44
N LEU A 129 21.42 -13.57 -11.38
CA LEU A 129 22.53 -13.01 -10.63
C LEU A 129 23.86 -13.38 -11.27
N ARG A 130 24.71 -12.36 -11.50
CA ARG A 130 26.11 -12.49 -11.93
C ARG A 130 26.99 -11.72 -10.95
N LYS A 131 27.59 -12.41 -10.01
CA LYS A 131 28.56 -11.83 -9.07
C LYS A 131 29.92 -11.67 -9.76
N SER A 132 30.62 -10.56 -9.50
CA SER A 132 32.05 -10.44 -9.84
C SER A 132 32.90 -11.32 -8.92
N GLY A 133 34.10 -11.70 -9.34
CA GLY A 133 35.01 -12.53 -8.54
C GLY A 133 35.51 -11.84 -7.26
N GLU A 134 35.56 -10.51 -7.26
CA GLU A 134 36.12 -9.69 -6.16
C GLU A 134 35.01 -9.00 -5.32
N LEU A 135 33.81 -9.60 -5.25
CA LEU A 135 32.73 -9.02 -4.47
C LEU A 135 33.04 -9.07 -2.97
N THR A 136 32.98 -7.93 -2.29
CA THR A 136 33.17 -7.85 -0.83
C THR A 136 31.99 -8.45 -0.08
N ASN A 137 32.27 -8.99 1.12
CA ASN A 137 31.22 -9.54 1.98
C ASN A 137 30.23 -8.44 2.38
N GLY A 138 28.95 -8.70 2.20
CA GLY A 138 27.92 -7.75 2.54
C GLY A 138 26.57 -8.01 1.86
N GLU A 139 25.64 -7.13 2.15
CA GLU A 139 24.32 -7.12 1.55
C GLU A 139 24.21 -5.95 0.58
N TYR A 140 23.93 -6.28 -0.69
CA TYR A 140 23.75 -5.34 -1.79
C TYR A 140 22.25 -5.22 -2.09
N ARG A 141 21.76 -4.00 -2.27
CA ARG A 141 20.33 -3.79 -2.50
C ARG A 141 20.09 -2.68 -3.52
N SER A 142 19.24 -2.99 -4.49
CA SER A 142 18.58 -2.02 -5.37
C SER A 142 17.09 -2.35 -5.45
N HIS A 143 16.30 -1.51 -6.07
CA HIS A 143 14.88 -1.76 -6.21
C HIS A 143 14.54 -1.94 -7.69
N MET A 144 13.78 -2.98 -8.00
CA MET A 144 13.20 -3.15 -9.32
C MET A 144 11.93 -2.31 -9.39
N LEU A 145 11.88 -1.40 -10.36
CA LEU A 145 10.77 -0.50 -10.64
C LEU A 145 9.96 -1.06 -11.81
N PHE A 146 8.66 -1.19 -11.61
CA PHE A 146 7.66 -1.48 -12.63
C PHE A 146 6.85 -0.21 -12.85
N GLN A 147 7.15 0.52 -13.91
CA GLN A 147 6.56 1.83 -14.18
C GLN A 147 5.54 1.72 -15.29
N ALA A 148 4.31 2.17 -15.03
CA ALA A 148 3.30 2.27 -16.07
C ALA A 148 3.74 3.29 -17.13
N LEU A 149 3.56 2.95 -18.40
CA LEU A 149 3.78 3.85 -19.51
C LEU A 149 2.43 4.40 -19.97
N PRO A 150 2.31 5.71 -20.18
CA PRO A 150 1.08 6.28 -20.73
C PRO A 150 0.79 5.72 -22.11
N ASP A 151 -0.48 5.65 -22.45
CA ASP A 151 -0.90 5.31 -23.79
C ASP A 151 -0.35 6.36 -24.78
N PRO A 152 0.33 5.96 -25.87
CA PRO A 152 0.86 6.88 -26.86
C PRO A 152 -0.20 7.80 -27.46
N THR A 153 -1.44 7.34 -27.55
CA THR A 153 -2.58 8.12 -28.04
C THR A 153 -3.06 9.17 -27.06
N ALA A 154 -2.90 8.93 -25.76
CA ALA A 154 -3.23 9.89 -24.70
C ALA A 154 -2.18 11.00 -24.55
N THR A 155 -0.95 10.77 -25.07
CA THR A 155 0.15 11.74 -25.00
C THR A 155 0.13 12.73 -26.16
N SER A 156 -0.69 12.51 -27.19
CA SER A 156 -0.98 13.54 -28.16
C SER A 156 -1.80 14.61 -27.44
N ILE A 157 -1.13 15.67 -26.99
CA ILE A 157 -1.78 16.97 -26.81
C ILE A 157 -2.37 17.27 -28.20
N GLN A 158 -3.58 16.83 -28.46
CA GLN A 158 -4.39 17.53 -29.42
C GLN A 158 -4.54 18.91 -28.78
N ALA A 159 -3.65 19.80 -29.20
CA ALA A 159 -3.98 21.18 -29.28
C ALA A 159 -5.24 21.22 -30.16
N LEU A 160 -6.40 20.97 -29.54
CA LEU A 160 -7.65 21.41 -30.07
C LEU A 160 -7.54 22.93 -30.00
N SER A 161 -6.84 23.47 -30.97
CA SER A 161 -6.91 24.86 -31.35
C SER A 161 -8.32 25.10 -31.85
N ASP A 162 -9.25 25.11 -30.90
CA ASP A 162 -10.46 25.91 -31.09
C ASP A 162 -9.95 27.35 -31.17
N LYS A 163 -9.93 27.86 -32.40
CA LYS A 163 -9.44 29.20 -32.77
C LYS A 163 -10.15 30.35 -32.02
N ASN A 164 -10.98 30.05 -31.03
CA ASN A 164 -11.81 31.00 -30.26
C ASN A 164 -11.78 30.86 -28.75
N SER A 165 -10.90 30.07 -28.13
CA SER A 165 -10.80 30.04 -26.68
C SER A 165 -9.34 30.24 -26.22
N ASP A 166 -9.09 31.33 -25.56
CA ASP A 166 -7.86 31.74 -24.86
C ASP A 166 -7.63 30.87 -23.57
N LYS A 167 -8.16 29.63 -23.53
CA LYS A 167 -8.06 28.73 -22.36
C LYS A 167 -7.02 27.65 -22.61
N LEU A 168 -5.90 27.75 -21.91
CA LEU A 168 -4.90 26.69 -21.80
C LEU A 168 -5.53 25.48 -21.10
N GLN A 169 -5.74 24.36 -21.80
CA GLN A 169 -6.13 23.09 -21.18
C GLN A 169 -4.84 22.33 -20.81
N VAL A 170 -4.65 22.07 -19.52
CA VAL A 170 -3.56 21.25 -19.01
C VAL A 170 -4.13 19.89 -18.59
N GLN A 171 -3.67 18.82 -19.26
CA GLN A 171 -3.99 17.44 -18.88
C GLN A 171 -2.83 16.86 -18.08
N LEU A 172 -3.09 16.50 -16.82
CA LEU A 172 -2.13 15.80 -15.97
C LEU A 172 -2.35 14.29 -16.08
N ILE A 173 -1.31 13.57 -16.53
CA ILE A 173 -1.31 12.11 -16.59
C ILE A 173 -0.41 11.60 -15.46
N PRO A 174 -0.97 11.05 -14.36
CA PRO A 174 -0.15 10.50 -13.29
C PRO A 174 0.54 9.21 -13.77
N ILE A 175 1.87 9.14 -13.63
CA ILE A 175 2.65 7.94 -13.90
C ILE A 175 2.87 7.22 -12.58
N VAL A 176 2.27 6.06 -12.44
CA VAL A 176 2.35 5.23 -11.22
C VAL A 176 3.36 4.10 -11.44
N GLY A 177 4.12 3.78 -10.39
CA GLY A 177 5.08 2.67 -10.42
C GLY A 177 5.12 1.91 -9.10
N VAL A 178 5.33 0.60 -9.20
CA VAL A 178 5.56 -0.28 -8.05
C VAL A 178 7.05 -0.59 -7.98
N THR A 179 7.62 -0.57 -6.77
CA THR A 179 9.01 -0.99 -6.55
C THR A 179 9.11 -2.12 -5.55
N ILE A 180 9.97 -3.09 -5.85
CA ILE A 180 10.30 -4.17 -4.92
C ILE A 180 11.82 -4.21 -4.67
N PRO A 181 12.30 -4.50 -3.45
CA PRO A 181 13.71 -4.66 -3.17
C PRO A 181 14.25 -5.96 -3.80
N VAL A 182 15.40 -5.85 -4.44
CA VAL A 182 16.22 -6.98 -4.92
C VAL A 182 17.52 -6.96 -4.16
N ILE A 183 17.72 -7.98 -3.34
CA ILE A 183 18.82 -8.08 -2.38
C ILE A 183 19.75 -9.21 -2.80
N VAL A 184 21.04 -8.92 -2.79
CA VAL A 184 22.09 -9.91 -3.01
C VAL A 184 22.94 -10.01 -1.75
N ARG A 185 22.99 -11.20 -1.15
CA ARG A 185 23.81 -11.51 0.02
C ARG A 185 25.09 -12.23 -0.40
N HIS A 186 26.22 -11.76 0.10
CA HIS A 186 27.51 -12.35 -0.19
C HIS A 186 28.37 -12.47 1.06
N GLY A 187 28.99 -13.66 1.24
CA GLY A 187 29.83 -13.95 2.39
C GLY A 187 29.05 -14.23 3.67
N LYS A 188 29.74 -14.12 4.81
CA LYS A 188 29.14 -14.32 6.13
C LYS A 188 28.41 -13.04 6.55
N LEU A 189 27.13 -13.15 6.77
CA LEU A 189 26.27 -12.04 7.17
C LEU A 189 25.57 -12.38 8.47
N GLU A 190 25.51 -11.40 9.37
CA GLU A 190 24.84 -11.50 10.65
C GLU A 190 24.09 -10.22 10.99
N ALA A 191 23.07 -10.35 11.81
CA ALA A 191 22.37 -9.22 12.40
C ALA A 191 21.88 -9.58 13.80
N SER A 192 22.08 -8.68 14.75
CA SER A 192 21.38 -8.66 16.03
C SER A 192 20.39 -7.50 16.05
N VAL A 193 19.28 -7.70 16.72
CA VAL A 193 18.17 -6.73 16.74
C VAL A 193 17.69 -6.52 18.16
N SER A 194 17.37 -5.27 18.48
CA SER A 194 16.74 -4.92 19.75
C SER A 194 15.67 -3.86 19.53
N LEU A 195 14.66 -3.86 20.40
CA LEU A 195 13.65 -2.81 20.48
C LEU A 195 14.08 -1.85 21.59
N LYS A 196 13.99 -0.55 21.35
CA LYS A 196 14.44 0.49 22.29
C LYS A 196 13.45 1.65 22.33
N LYS A 197 13.47 2.41 23.41
CA LYS A 197 12.73 3.68 23.57
C LYS A 197 11.24 3.54 23.29
N LEU A 198 10.60 2.52 23.86
CA LEU A 198 9.17 2.32 23.77
C LEU A 198 8.43 3.49 24.43
N GLN A 199 7.52 4.12 23.71
CA GLN A 199 6.73 5.25 24.20
C GLN A 199 5.26 5.04 23.80
N PHE A 200 4.39 5.00 24.80
CA PHE A 200 2.95 4.94 24.59
C PHE A 200 2.37 6.34 24.59
N GLN A 201 1.52 6.62 23.62
CA GLN A 201 0.73 7.83 23.55
C GLN A 201 -0.74 7.47 23.54
N ALA A 202 -1.45 7.86 24.59
CA ALA A 202 -2.90 7.71 24.64
C ALA A 202 -3.58 8.53 23.53
N ALA A 203 -4.76 8.11 23.12
CA ALA A 203 -5.55 8.88 22.17
C ALA A 203 -5.96 10.22 22.80
N ALA A 204 -5.64 11.30 22.13
CA ALA A 204 -6.05 12.66 22.56
C ALA A 204 -7.56 12.93 22.28
N ASP A 205 -8.18 12.13 21.44
CA ASP A 205 -9.56 12.25 20.98
C ASP A 205 -10.12 10.82 20.81
N PRO A 206 -11.37 10.52 21.21
CA PRO A 206 -12.01 9.21 21.03
C PRO A 206 -12.04 8.70 19.58
N LYS A 207 -11.91 9.60 18.60
CA LYS A 207 -11.82 9.24 17.17
C LYS A 207 -10.42 8.83 16.72
N ARG A 208 -9.40 9.05 17.54
CA ARG A 208 -8.00 8.68 17.24
C ARG A 208 -7.63 7.41 17.99
N GLN A 209 -6.73 6.64 17.39
CA GLN A 209 -6.19 5.46 18.04
C GLN A 209 -4.97 5.82 18.88
N PRO A 210 -4.78 5.18 20.04
CA PRO A 210 -3.52 5.22 20.79
C PRO A 210 -2.37 4.75 19.91
N ARG A 211 -1.16 5.23 20.18
CA ARG A 211 0.04 4.91 19.41
C ARG A 211 1.15 4.40 20.30
N LEU A 212 1.92 3.48 19.77
CA LEU A 212 3.18 3.05 20.35
C LEU A 212 4.31 3.43 19.38
N THR A 213 5.24 4.25 19.84
CA THR A 213 6.45 4.58 19.09
C THR A 213 7.64 3.87 19.73
N LEU A 214 8.52 3.33 18.91
CA LEU A 214 9.73 2.63 19.35
C LEU A 214 10.86 2.81 18.34
N THR A 215 12.08 2.51 18.76
CA THR A 215 13.25 2.41 17.90
C THR A 215 13.59 0.94 17.68
N LEU A 216 13.50 0.49 16.43
CA LEU A 216 14.06 -0.78 15.98
C LEU A 216 15.55 -0.57 15.73
N SER A 217 16.43 -1.20 16.51
CA SER A 217 17.88 -1.12 16.40
C SER A 217 18.46 -2.41 15.82
N ARG A 218 19.45 -2.28 14.95
CA ARG A 218 20.15 -3.39 14.30
C ARG A 218 21.66 -3.18 14.34
N GLU A 219 22.40 -4.23 14.61
CA GLU A 219 23.85 -4.31 14.49
C GLU A 219 24.21 -5.40 13.48
N GLY A 220 25.42 -5.36 12.92
CA GLY A 220 25.89 -6.31 11.91
C GLY A 220 25.75 -5.80 10.47
N ASN A 221 25.90 -6.71 9.50
CA ASN A 221 25.99 -6.40 8.06
C ASN A 221 24.85 -6.97 7.21
N ARG A 222 23.76 -7.42 7.86
CA ARG A 222 22.56 -7.99 7.22
C ARG A 222 21.33 -7.17 7.60
N SER A 223 20.48 -6.84 6.64
CA SER A 223 19.18 -6.24 6.91
C SER A 223 18.20 -7.24 7.51
N VAL A 224 17.24 -6.74 8.28
CA VAL A 224 16.17 -7.52 8.90
C VAL A 224 14.84 -7.16 8.28
N TYR A 225 13.91 -8.11 8.29
CA TYR A 225 12.57 -7.97 7.77
C TYR A 225 11.60 -8.82 8.57
N GLY A 226 10.59 -8.18 9.14
CA GLY A 226 9.72 -8.86 10.07
C GLY A 226 8.41 -8.15 10.29
N ASP A 227 7.64 -8.69 11.24
CA ASP A 227 6.29 -8.28 11.59
C ASP A 227 6.23 -7.92 13.07
N PHE A 228 5.55 -6.84 13.38
CA PHE A 228 5.26 -6.45 14.76
C PHE A 228 3.95 -7.05 15.24
N LYS A 229 3.98 -7.57 16.47
CA LYS A 229 2.80 -7.90 17.24
C LYS A 229 2.89 -7.21 18.58
N VAL A 230 1.84 -6.50 18.98
CA VAL A 230 1.72 -5.87 20.29
C VAL A 230 0.59 -6.53 21.06
N THR A 231 0.89 -7.02 22.23
CA THR A 231 -0.06 -7.68 23.13
C THR A 231 -0.17 -6.85 24.41
N PHE A 232 -1.37 -6.51 24.81
CA PHE A 232 -1.64 -5.88 26.08
C PHE A 232 -1.96 -6.94 27.12
N ILE A 233 -1.26 -6.89 28.23
CA ILE A 233 -1.38 -7.78 29.40
C ILE A 233 -1.86 -6.90 30.56
N PRO A 234 -3.16 -6.86 30.84
CA PRO A 234 -3.68 -6.07 31.95
C PRO A 234 -3.31 -6.72 33.31
N ASP A 235 -3.23 -5.91 34.38
CA ASP A 235 -3.02 -6.43 35.74
C ASP A 235 -4.15 -7.36 36.21
N LYS A 236 -5.35 -7.13 35.67
CA LYS A 236 -6.53 -7.97 35.89
C LYS A 236 -7.29 -8.12 34.59
N GLY A 237 -7.59 -9.35 34.21
CA GLY A 237 -8.32 -9.66 32.98
C GLY A 237 -7.51 -10.48 31.98
N GLU A 238 -8.03 -10.59 30.76
CA GLU A 238 -7.43 -11.42 29.74
C GLU A 238 -6.42 -10.63 28.88
N THR A 239 -5.40 -11.31 28.44
CA THR A 239 -4.40 -10.81 27.50
C THR A 239 -5.01 -10.62 26.12
N VAL A 240 -4.81 -9.47 25.50
CA VAL A 240 -5.38 -9.15 24.19
C VAL A 240 -4.32 -8.63 23.21
N VAL A 241 -4.44 -8.99 21.94
CA VAL A 241 -3.59 -8.45 20.87
C VAL A 241 -4.18 -7.11 20.44
N VAL A 242 -3.38 -6.06 20.53
CA VAL A 242 -3.80 -4.68 20.24
C VAL A 242 -3.17 -4.10 19.00
N ALA A 243 -2.16 -4.75 18.42
CA ALA A 243 -1.65 -4.42 17.09
C ALA A 243 -1.01 -5.63 16.41
N ARG A 244 -1.18 -5.72 15.09
CA ARG A 244 -0.39 -6.53 14.17
C ARG A 244 -0.05 -5.67 12.97
N SER A 245 1.22 -5.63 12.60
CA SER A 245 1.68 -4.81 11.49
C SER A 245 2.85 -5.50 10.79
N ASN A 246 2.68 -5.77 9.51
CA ASN A 246 3.56 -6.65 8.75
C ASN A 246 4.53 -5.87 7.86
N GLY A 247 5.66 -6.50 7.52
CA GLY A 247 6.53 -6.02 6.47
C GLY A 247 7.49 -4.89 6.87
N PHE A 248 7.88 -4.82 8.11
CA PHE A 248 8.87 -3.84 8.56
C PHE A 248 10.29 -4.31 8.26
N ALA A 249 10.99 -3.55 7.44
CA ALA A 249 12.41 -3.76 7.17
C ALA A 249 13.26 -2.74 7.94
N LEU A 250 14.47 -3.13 8.32
CA LEU A 250 15.56 -2.21 8.64
C LEU A 250 16.75 -2.59 7.77
N TYR A 251 16.93 -1.81 6.70
CA TYR A 251 17.94 -2.08 5.69
C TYR A 251 19.31 -1.53 6.07
N THR A 252 20.36 -2.25 5.65
CA THR A 252 21.72 -1.71 5.63
C THR A 252 21.77 -0.45 4.72
N PRO A 253 22.61 0.54 5.06
CA PRO A 253 23.52 0.64 6.21
C PRO A 253 22.86 1.10 7.51
N ASN A 254 21.56 1.44 7.51
CA ASN A 254 20.89 1.99 8.69
C ASN A 254 20.98 1.04 9.89
N THR A 255 21.28 1.59 11.05
CA THR A 255 21.32 0.89 12.33
C THR A 255 20.06 1.07 13.15
N ASN A 256 19.27 2.12 12.89
CA ASN A 256 18.07 2.44 13.62
C ASN A 256 16.94 2.81 12.68
N ARG A 257 15.71 2.47 13.11
CA ARG A 257 14.47 2.90 12.48
C ARG A 257 13.43 3.24 13.54
N THR A 258 12.87 4.42 13.47
CA THR A 258 11.69 4.78 14.28
C THR A 258 10.44 4.14 13.68
N VAL A 259 9.71 3.44 14.51
CA VAL A 259 8.46 2.74 14.14
C VAL A 259 7.33 3.29 14.99
N THR A 260 6.21 3.63 14.36
CA THR A 260 4.97 4.01 15.05
C THR A 260 3.88 3.02 14.69
N LEU A 261 3.28 2.40 15.70
CA LEU A 261 2.20 1.42 15.58
C LEU A 261 0.91 2.01 16.15
N SER A 262 -0.17 1.95 15.38
CA SER A 262 -1.51 2.27 15.90
C SER A 262 -2.04 1.08 16.69
N LEU A 263 -2.58 1.32 17.88
CA LEU A 263 -3.10 0.29 18.75
C LEU A 263 -4.63 0.27 18.69
N GLN A 264 -5.20 -0.92 18.56
CA GLN A 264 -6.65 -1.15 18.56
C GLN A 264 -7.00 -2.06 19.73
N ALA A 265 -7.54 -1.49 20.80
CA ALA A 265 -8.08 -2.28 21.89
C ALA A 265 -9.50 -2.76 21.54
N PRO A 266 -9.89 -4.00 21.88
CA PRO A 266 -11.27 -4.45 21.79
C PRO A 266 -12.22 -3.56 22.60
N PRO A 267 -13.53 -3.53 22.27
CA PRO A 267 -14.51 -2.78 23.06
C PRO A 267 -14.45 -3.12 24.54
N GLY A 268 -14.44 -2.10 25.41
CA GLY A 268 -14.36 -2.27 26.87
C GLY A 268 -12.96 -2.40 27.44
N VAL A 269 -11.92 -2.60 26.61
CA VAL A 269 -10.53 -2.68 27.07
C VAL A 269 -9.88 -1.29 27.04
N GLN A 270 -9.39 -0.85 28.18
CA GLN A 270 -8.61 0.39 28.32
C GLN A 270 -7.13 0.04 28.46
N LEU A 271 -6.28 0.68 27.67
CA LEU A 271 -4.82 0.49 27.72
C LEU A 271 -4.21 1.29 28.87
N LYS A 272 -4.42 0.76 30.09
CA LYS A 272 -3.91 1.30 31.37
C LYS A 272 -3.78 0.18 32.39
N ASN A 273 -3.01 0.40 33.47
CA ASN A 273 -2.81 -0.60 34.53
C ASN A 273 -2.46 -1.98 33.96
N GLY A 274 -1.35 -2.05 33.21
CA GLY A 274 -0.92 -3.27 32.56
C GLY A 274 0.40 -3.09 31.82
N GLU A 275 0.70 -4.00 30.91
CA GLU A 275 1.95 -4.02 30.18
C GLU A 275 1.69 -4.22 28.68
N LEU A 276 2.39 -3.47 27.83
CA LEU A 276 2.48 -3.74 26.40
C LEU A 276 3.69 -4.64 26.14
N HIS A 277 3.47 -5.86 25.70
CA HIS A 277 4.49 -6.78 25.22
C HIS A 277 4.60 -6.64 23.69
N VAL A 278 5.73 -6.16 23.24
CA VAL A 278 6.04 -5.90 21.81
C VAL A 278 6.98 -6.96 21.32
N THR A 279 6.59 -7.68 20.29
CA THR A 279 7.43 -8.68 19.63
C THR A 279 7.68 -8.29 18.17
N TYR A 280 8.91 -8.46 17.71
CA TYR A 280 9.30 -8.37 16.31
C TYR A 280 9.68 -9.75 15.82
N LEU A 281 8.91 -10.27 14.87
CA LEU A 281 8.97 -11.64 14.40
C LEU A 281 9.51 -11.69 12.97
N GLN A 282 10.20 -12.74 12.59
CA GLN A 282 10.54 -12.99 11.20
C GLN A 282 9.26 -13.04 10.35
N HIS A 283 9.25 -12.33 9.23
CA HIS A 283 8.07 -12.22 8.37
C HIS A 283 7.49 -13.58 8.00
N GLY A 284 6.18 -13.74 8.20
CA GLY A 284 5.45 -14.97 7.92
C GLY A 284 5.71 -16.10 8.91
N GLN A 285 6.43 -15.87 10.02
CA GLN A 285 6.67 -16.87 11.07
C GLN A 285 5.87 -16.57 12.34
N GLU A 286 5.54 -17.62 13.08
CA GLU A 286 4.94 -17.50 14.40
C GLU A 286 5.99 -17.23 15.49
N ALA A 287 5.55 -16.70 16.64
CA ALA A 287 6.44 -16.30 17.72
C ALA A 287 7.36 -17.43 18.21
N ALA A 288 6.87 -18.67 18.25
CA ALA A 288 7.63 -19.83 18.74
C ALA A 288 8.89 -20.14 17.91
N LYS A 289 8.93 -19.72 16.63
CA LYS A 289 10.02 -20.05 15.69
C LYS A 289 10.67 -18.83 15.05
N GLY A 290 10.01 -17.68 15.13
CA GLY A 290 10.39 -16.49 14.38
C GLY A 290 10.72 -15.27 15.24
N LEU A 291 10.84 -15.39 16.56
CA LEU A 291 11.15 -14.25 17.42
C LEU A 291 12.56 -13.71 17.08
N ILE A 292 12.61 -12.44 16.70
CA ILE A 292 13.86 -11.72 16.41
C ILE A 292 14.23 -10.84 17.61
N ALA A 293 13.24 -10.08 18.14
CA ALA A 293 13.43 -9.21 19.29
C ALA A 293 12.09 -8.99 20.02
N GLU A 294 12.16 -8.71 21.31
CA GLU A 294 11.00 -8.31 22.11
C GLU A 294 11.40 -7.29 23.15
N ASP A 295 10.41 -6.52 23.61
CA ASP A 295 10.55 -5.60 24.72
C ASP A 295 9.18 -5.32 25.35
N ARG A 296 9.16 -4.72 26.53
CA ARG A 296 7.97 -4.51 27.33
C ARG A 296 7.89 -3.08 27.84
N LEU A 297 6.68 -2.54 27.88
CA LEU A 297 6.40 -1.21 28.40
C LEU A 297 5.27 -1.26 29.41
N ARG A 298 5.55 -0.90 30.66
CA ARG A 298 4.55 -0.75 31.70
C ARG A 298 3.69 0.49 31.43
N LEU A 299 2.38 0.32 31.49
CA LEU A 299 1.40 1.41 31.42
C LEU A 299 0.90 1.78 32.82
N PRO A 300 0.71 3.08 33.12
CA PRO A 300 0.18 3.54 34.39
C PRO A 300 -1.27 3.15 34.61
#